data_0eb98bd5a26ccd375ecef237e668ad4e
#
_entry.id   0eb98bd5a26ccd375ecef237e668ad4e
#
_cell.length_a   1.000
_cell.length_b   1.000
_cell.length_c   1.000
_cell.angle_alpha   90.00
_cell.angle_beta   90.00
_cell.angle_gamma   90.00
#
_symmetry.space_group_name_H-M   'P 1'
#
loop_
_entity.id
_entity.type
_entity.pdbx_description
1 polymer ?
#
loop_
_entity_poly.entity_id
_entity_poly.type
_entity_poly.pdbx_seq_one_letter_code
_entity_poly.pdbx_strand_id
1 'polypeptide(L)'
;GYTKANRTITGTKGTFQALEEMIPYWKELGINTIELMPAYEFMESGTCKNSESEKMVSEKHTQGRVNFWGYMYGYYFAPKRSYCATDDPEKEFKTFIKKLHQAGIACIMEMYFPAEVNPLMALRAVQFWKQNYHVDGFHILGEGAPLNLIMKDGLLAGTKIMAEGMDTAALYKNRRPGKR
;
A
#
# COMPACT_ATOMS: atom_id res chain seq x y z
N GLY A 1 -11.51 7.87 5.69
CA GLY A 1 -12.11 6.96 6.63
C GLY A 1 -11.72 7.23 8.07
N TYR A 2 -10.67 6.58 8.56
CA TYR A 2 -10.31 6.52 9.99
C TYR A 2 -10.17 7.90 10.66
N THR A 3 -9.34 8.79 10.12
CA THR A 3 -9.15 10.13 10.71
C THR A 3 -10.38 11.02 10.59
N LYS A 4 -11.20 10.85 9.55
CA LYS A 4 -12.45 11.62 9.38
C LYS A 4 -13.49 11.27 10.45
N ALA A 5 -13.53 10.02 10.88
CA ALA A 5 -14.44 9.55 11.93
C ALA A 5 -13.95 9.92 13.34
N ASN A 6 -12.65 10.11 13.54
CA ASN A 6 -12.06 10.38 14.84
C ASN A 6 -12.25 11.84 15.26
N ARG A 7 -12.83 12.07 16.45
CA ARG A 7 -13.12 13.41 16.97
C ARG A 7 -11.93 14.08 17.66
N THR A 8 -10.91 13.32 18.05
CA THR A 8 -9.74 13.85 18.75
C THR A 8 -8.70 14.48 17.82
N ILE A 9 -8.77 14.18 16.52
CA ILE A 9 -7.86 14.72 15.51
C ILE A 9 -8.18 16.18 15.26
N THR A 10 -7.17 17.05 15.39
CA THR A 10 -7.26 18.50 15.21
C THR A 10 -6.79 18.96 13.83
N GLY A 11 -5.86 18.25 13.21
CA GLY A 11 -5.34 18.54 11.89
C GLY A 11 -6.30 18.23 10.73
N THR A 12 -5.80 18.39 9.51
CA THR A 12 -6.56 18.13 8.27
C THR A 12 -6.91 16.64 8.15
N LYS A 13 -8.15 16.30 8.46
CA LYS A 13 -8.63 14.93 8.48
C LYS A 13 -8.55 14.28 7.09
N GLY A 14 -8.12 13.04 7.05
CA GLY A 14 -7.94 12.26 5.82
C GLY A 14 -6.52 12.31 5.28
N THR A 15 -5.56 12.90 6.03
CA THR A 15 -4.17 13.04 5.62
C THR A 15 -3.22 12.18 6.44
N PHE A 16 -1.99 11.98 5.94
CA PHE A 16 -0.93 11.31 6.69
C PHE A 16 -0.55 12.10 7.94
N GLN A 17 -0.52 13.45 7.84
CA GLN A 17 -0.29 14.32 8.99
C GLN A 17 -1.32 14.08 10.11
N ALA A 18 -2.60 13.91 9.77
CA ALA A 18 -3.63 13.60 10.76
C ALA A 18 -3.46 12.21 11.40
N LEU A 19 -2.84 11.25 10.70
CA LEU A 19 -2.51 9.94 11.27
C LEU A 19 -1.39 10.05 12.32
N GLU A 20 -0.48 11.00 12.18
CA GLU A 20 0.59 11.22 13.15
C GLU A 20 0.05 11.53 14.55
N GLU A 21 -1.09 12.24 14.63
CA GLU A 21 -1.75 12.54 15.91
C GLU A 21 -2.25 11.29 16.66
N MET A 22 -2.40 10.17 15.93
CA MET A 22 -2.86 8.90 16.50
C MET A 22 -1.73 8.03 17.05
N ILE A 23 -0.48 8.34 16.78
CA ILE A 23 0.68 7.54 17.21
C ILE A 23 0.70 7.31 18.73
N PRO A 24 0.49 8.33 19.59
CA PRO A 24 0.47 8.10 21.04
C PRO A 24 -0.61 7.11 21.46
N TYR A 25 -1.81 7.20 20.90
CA TYR A 25 -2.92 6.30 21.17
C TYR A 25 -2.61 4.87 20.72
N TRP A 26 -2.01 4.68 19.55
CA TRP A 26 -1.60 3.35 19.08
C TRP A 26 -0.54 2.72 19.98
N LYS A 27 0.38 3.52 20.51
CA LYS A 27 1.36 3.04 21.51
C LYS A 27 0.69 2.60 22.79
N GLU A 28 -0.26 3.36 23.30
CA GLU A 28 -1.03 3.03 24.51
C GLU A 28 -1.78 1.71 24.33
N LEU A 29 -2.34 1.47 23.14
CA LEU A 29 -2.98 0.19 22.80
C LEU A 29 -2.01 -0.97 22.60
N GLY A 30 -0.69 -0.74 22.59
CA GLY A 30 0.32 -1.77 22.32
C GLY A 30 0.43 -2.16 20.85
N ILE A 31 -0.05 -1.33 19.92
CA ILE A 31 0.08 -1.57 18.50
C ILE A 31 1.53 -1.37 18.08
N ASN A 32 2.11 -2.34 17.41
CA ASN A 32 3.47 -2.32 16.88
C ASN A 32 3.53 -2.29 15.34
N THR A 33 2.41 -2.44 14.67
CA THR A 33 2.32 -2.44 13.20
C THR A 33 0.99 -1.84 12.78
N ILE A 34 1.01 -0.97 11.78
CA ILE A 34 -0.20 -0.50 11.10
C ILE A 34 -0.18 -0.95 9.64
N GLU A 35 -1.35 -1.17 9.08
CA GLU A 35 -1.54 -1.44 7.67
C GLU A 35 -2.30 -0.28 7.03
N LEU A 36 -1.73 0.25 5.95
CA LEU A 36 -2.35 1.29 5.14
C LEU A 36 -2.99 0.65 3.91
N MET A 37 -4.23 0.97 3.67
CA MET A 37 -4.84 0.78 2.34
C MET A 37 -3.99 1.49 1.28
N PRO A 38 -4.21 1.23 -0.04
CA PRO A 38 -3.38 1.82 -1.08
C PRO A 38 -3.12 3.30 -0.86
N ALA A 39 -1.85 3.63 -0.63
CA ALA A 39 -1.37 4.99 -0.37
C ALA A 39 -0.64 5.61 -1.57
N TYR A 40 -0.50 4.86 -2.67
CA TYR A 40 -0.04 5.38 -3.97
C TYR A 40 -1.16 6.17 -4.66
N GLU A 41 -0.81 6.99 -5.66
CA GLU A 41 -1.77 7.80 -6.39
C GLU A 41 -2.68 6.94 -7.28
N PHE A 42 -3.98 7.15 -7.20
CA PHE A 42 -5.01 6.52 -8.03
C PHE A 42 -6.19 7.47 -8.26
N MET A 43 -7.00 7.20 -9.25
CA MET A 43 -8.18 8.02 -9.56
C MET A 43 -9.32 7.73 -8.59
N GLU A 44 -9.76 8.74 -7.85
CA GLU A 44 -10.87 8.62 -6.90
C GLU A 44 -12.25 8.74 -7.55
N SER A 45 -12.33 9.59 -8.56
CA SER A 45 -13.57 9.86 -9.30
C SER A 45 -13.23 9.95 -10.77
N GLY A 46 -14.03 9.34 -11.61
CA GLY A 46 -13.92 9.61 -13.00
C GLY A 46 -14.06 8.41 -13.91
N THR A 47 -14.61 8.68 -15.02
CA THR A 47 -14.59 7.87 -16.22
C THR A 47 -13.21 8.05 -16.87
N CYS A 48 -12.28 7.15 -16.65
CA CYS A 48 -11.17 6.99 -17.59
C CYS A 48 -11.74 6.47 -18.92
N LYS A 49 -11.80 7.35 -19.92
CA LYS A 49 -12.36 7.01 -21.24
C LYS A 49 -11.36 6.33 -22.20
N ASN A 50 -10.24 5.80 -21.72
CA ASN A 50 -9.09 5.51 -22.59
C ASN A 50 -8.67 4.05 -22.77
N SER A 51 -9.42 3.05 -22.30
CA SER A 51 -9.18 1.67 -22.76
C SER A 51 -10.45 0.83 -22.78
N GLU A 52 -10.54 -0.12 -23.73
CA GLU A 52 -11.73 -0.98 -23.87
C GLU A 52 -11.91 -1.95 -22.68
N SER A 53 -10.83 -2.32 -22.02
CA SER A 53 -10.84 -3.14 -20.80
C SER A 53 -11.37 -2.40 -19.57
N GLU A 54 -11.24 -1.07 -19.51
CA GLU A 54 -11.80 -0.25 -18.43
C GLU A 54 -13.32 -0.05 -18.53
N LYS A 55 -13.91 -0.22 -19.72
CA LYS A 55 -15.37 -0.14 -19.92
C LYS A 55 -16.12 -1.20 -19.11
N MET A 56 -15.60 -2.40 -18.96
CA MET A 56 -16.30 -3.48 -18.26
C MET A 56 -16.38 -3.30 -16.75
N VAL A 57 -15.43 -2.60 -16.14
CA VAL A 57 -15.41 -2.34 -14.69
C VAL A 57 -16.07 -1.01 -14.33
N SER A 58 -15.99 -0.01 -15.22
CA SER A 58 -16.44 1.37 -14.99
C SER A 58 -17.95 1.57 -15.13
N GLU A 59 -18.61 0.86 -16.06
CA GLU A 59 -20.01 1.17 -16.39
C GLU A 59 -21.04 0.76 -15.33
N LYS A 60 -20.70 -0.14 -14.40
CA LYS A 60 -21.64 -0.59 -13.36
C LYS A 60 -21.54 0.11 -12.01
N HIS A 61 -20.48 0.89 -11.73
CA HIS A 61 -20.20 1.31 -10.34
C HIS A 61 -19.92 2.80 -10.07
N THR A 62 -19.87 3.71 -11.06
CA THR A 62 -19.24 5.02 -10.81
C THR A 62 -20.00 6.28 -11.24
N GLN A 63 -21.31 6.26 -11.40
CA GLN A 63 -22.02 7.55 -11.42
C GLN A 63 -22.04 8.16 -10.00
N GLY A 64 -21.07 9.07 -9.74
CA GLY A 64 -21.06 9.91 -8.53
C GLY A 64 -20.49 9.26 -7.26
N ARG A 65 -19.88 8.08 -7.32
CA ARG A 65 -19.23 7.45 -6.15
C ARG A 65 -17.72 7.63 -6.17
N VAL A 66 -17.17 8.01 -5.02
CA VAL A 66 -15.73 8.11 -4.81
C VAL A 66 -15.15 6.72 -4.55
N ASN A 67 -14.08 6.34 -5.24
CA ASN A 67 -13.33 5.12 -4.94
C ASN A 67 -12.47 5.36 -3.70
N PHE A 68 -12.92 4.83 -2.55
CA PHE A 68 -12.19 4.91 -1.29
C PHE A 68 -11.14 3.82 -1.12
N TRP A 69 -11.26 2.71 -1.84
CA TRP A 69 -10.46 1.51 -1.60
C TRP A 69 -9.11 1.54 -2.32
N GLY A 70 -9.07 2.18 -3.48
CA GLY A 70 -7.85 2.24 -4.29
C GLY A 70 -7.48 0.94 -4.98
N TYR A 71 -8.38 -0.06 -4.99
CA TYR A 71 -8.13 -1.34 -5.65
C TYR A 71 -8.35 -1.24 -7.16
N MET A 72 -7.44 -0.50 -7.79
CA MET A 72 -7.42 -0.26 -9.23
C MET A 72 -6.00 0.03 -9.70
N TYR A 73 -5.81 0.08 -11.00
CA TYR A 73 -4.58 0.57 -11.62
C TYR A 73 -4.26 1.98 -11.12
N GLY A 74 -3.03 2.23 -10.71
CA GLY A 74 -2.62 3.52 -10.18
C GLY A 74 -1.24 3.96 -10.63
N TYR A 75 -0.89 5.18 -10.24
CA TYR A 75 0.46 5.73 -10.40
C TYR A 75 1.32 5.28 -9.23
N TYR A 76 1.82 4.04 -9.32
CA TYR A 76 2.46 3.32 -8.22
C TYR A 76 3.72 3.98 -7.62
N PHE A 77 4.28 4.99 -8.27
CA PHE A 77 5.54 5.63 -7.87
C PHE A 77 5.35 7.00 -7.22
N ALA A 78 4.14 7.32 -6.78
CA ALA A 78 3.84 8.57 -6.11
C ALA A 78 2.87 8.37 -4.94
N PRO A 79 3.06 9.03 -3.79
CA PRO A 79 2.08 9.06 -2.71
C PRO A 79 0.79 9.76 -3.15
N LYS A 80 -0.32 9.31 -2.58
CA LYS A 80 -1.64 9.85 -2.88
C LYS A 80 -1.76 11.31 -2.44
N ARG A 81 -1.88 12.21 -3.41
CA ARG A 81 -1.95 13.66 -3.17
C ARG A 81 -3.11 14.05 -2.25
N SER A 82 -4.28 13.47 -2.45
CA SER A 82 -5.46 13.79 -1.62
C SER A 82 -5.36 13.30 -0.17
N TYR A 83 -4.34 12.49 0.16
CA TYR A 83 -4.04 12.06 1.53
C TYR A 83 -2.97 12.93 2.19
N CYS A 84 -2.62 14.05 1.59
CA CYS A 84 -1.63 14.99 2.12
C CYS A 84 -2.26 16.31 2.53
N ALA A 85 -1.79 16.86 3.62
CA ALA A 85 -2.15 18.19 4.10
C ALA A 85 -1.29 19.29 3.44
N THR A 86 -0.09 18.92 2.98
CA THR A 86 0.90 19.83 2.39
C THR A 86 0.96 19.68 0.87
N ASP A 87 1.65 20.59 0.19
CA ASP A 87 1.88 20.51 -1.26
C ASP A 87 3.05 19.60 -1.65
N ASP A 88 3.70 18.98 -0.67
CA ASP A 88 4.80 18.02 -0.86
C ASP A 88 4.43 16.62 -0.33
N PRO A 89 3.74 15.80 -1.14
CA PRO A 89 3.31 14.46 -0.75
C PRO A 89 4.47 13.53 -0.36
N GLU A 90 5.61 13.65 -1.03
CA GLU A 90 6.77 12.82 -0.75
C GLU A 90 7.32 13.08 0.65
N LYS A 91 7.52 14.35 0.97
CA LYS A 91 8.03 14.78 2.27
C LYS A 91 7.05 14.43 3.39
N GLU A 92 5.74 14.62 3.17
CA GLU A 92 4.73 14.30 4.17
C GLU A 92 4.70 12.81 4.46
N PHE A 93 4.67 11.95 3.43
CA PHE A 93 4.67 10.50 3.62
C PHE A 93 5.98 10.02 4.30
N LYS A 94 7.14 10.51 3.86
CA LYS A 94 8.43 10.21 4.51
C LYS A 94 8.46 10.61 5.98
N THR A 95 7.89 11.77 6.30
CA THR A 95 7.79 12.26 7.68
C THR A 95 6.91 11.35 8.53
N PHE A 96 5.76 10.95 7.99
CA PHE A 96 4.86 10.02 8.65
C PHE A 96 5.53 8.68 8.95
N ILE A 97 6.18 8.04 7.98
CA ILE A 97 6.92 6.78 8.18
C ILE A 97 8.02 6.95 9.24
N LYS A 98 8.79 8.05 9.16
CA LYS A 98 9.82 8.34 10.16
C LYS A 98 9.25 8.42 11.59
N LYS A 99 8.11 9.08 11.77
CA LYS A 99 7.45 9.19 13.08
C LYS A 99 6.94 7.86 13.59
N LEU A 100 6.41 7.01 12.72
CA LEU A 100 6.04 5.64 13.07
C LEU A 100 7.25 4.85 13.59
N HIS A 101 8.36 4.88 12.86
CA HIS A 101 9.59 4.19 13.25
C HIS A 101 10.16 4.72 14.57
N GLN A 102 10.15 6.02 14.79
CA GLN A 102 10.54 6.62 16.08
C GLN A 102 9.66 6.15 17.23
N ALA A 103 8.41 5.82 16.95
CA ALA A 103 7.47 5.27 17.93
C ALA A 103 7.59 3.74 18.09
N GLY A 104 8.42 3.07 17.30
CA GLY A 104 8.54 1.60 17.27
C GLY A 104 7.37 0.91 16.57
N ILE A 105 6.70 1.61 15.63
CA ILE A 105 5.56 1.08 14.87
C ILE A 105 6.01 0.85 13.43
N ALA A 106 5.85 -0.38 12.94
CA ALA A 106 6.07 -0.73 11.55
C ALA A 106 4.88 -0.33 10.67
N CYS A 107 5.15 -0.05 9.39
CA CYS A 107 4.14 0.25 8.39
C CYS A 107 4.10 -0.81 7.30
N ILE A 108 2.93 -1.41 7.10
CA ILE A 108 2.63 -2.26 5.95
C ILE A 108 1.74 -1.47 5.00
N MET A 109 1.95 -1.61 3.69
CA MET A 109 1.15 -0.94 2.68
C MET A 109 0.52 -1.94 1.73
N GLU A 110 -0.78 -1.80 1.49
CA GLU A 110 -1.47 -2.56 0.45
C GLU A 110 -1.05 -2.07 -0.93
N MET A 111 -0.75 -3.02 -1.82
CA MET A 111 -0.44 -2.77 -3.23
C MET A 111 -1.34 -3.65 -4.09
N TYR A 112 -2.26 -3.04 -4.82
CA TYR A 112 -3.16 -3.75 -5.71
C TYR A 112 -2.65 -3.70 -7.16
N PHE A 113 -2.48 -4.87 -7.77
CA PHE A 113 -2.03 -5.02 -9.15
C PHE A 113 -3.07 -5.78 -9.97
N PRO A 114 -3.89 -5.09 -10.78
CA PRO A 114 -4.81 -5.77 -11.69
C PRO A 114 -4.08 -6.58 -12.76
N ALA A 115 -4.76 -7.51 -13.41
CA ALA A 115 -4.18 -8.52 -14.30
C ALA A 115 -3.31 -7.94 -15.45
N GLU A 116 -3.65 -6.75 -15.93
CA GLU A 116 -2.97 -6.06 -17.03
C GLU A 116 -1.66 -5.36 -16.63
N VAL A 117 -1.31 -5.32 -15.34
CA VAL A 117 -0.09 -4.68 -14.88
C VAL A 117 1.14 -5.48 -15.32
N ASN A 118 2.13 -4.79 -15.89
CA ASN A 118 3.39 -5.43 -16.22
C ASN A 118 4.08 -5.94 -14.95
N PRO A 119 4.45 -7.24 -14.87
CA PRO A 119 5.03 -7.84 -13.67
C PRO A 119 6.33 -7.17 -13.18
N LEU A 120 7.18 -6.69 -14.11
CA LEU A 120 8.41 -5.99 -13.74
C LEU A 120 8.11 -4.59 -13.20
N MET A 121 7.09 -3.91 -13.72
CA MET A 121 6.63 -2.63 -13.17
C MET A 121 6.09 -2.81 -11.75
N ALA A 122 5.29 -3.85 -11.51
CA ALA A 122 4.78 -4.16 -10.19
C ALA A 122 5.91 -4.46 -9.19
N LEU A 123 6.90 -5.28 -9.57
CA LEU A 123 8.09 -5.52 -8.75
C LEU A 123 8.83 -4.22 -8.43
N ARG A 124 9.09 -3.37 -9.44
CA ARG A 124 9.77 -2.08 -9.26
C ARG A 124 8.99 -1.12 -8.36
N ALA A 125 7.66 -1.15 -8.41
CA ALA A 125 6.83 -0.36 -7.51
C ALA A 125 7.05 -0.77 -6.05
N VAL A 126 7.04 -2.06 -5.74
CA VAL A 126 7.31 -2.56 -4.38
C VAL A 126 8.72 -2.17 -3.92
N GLN A 127 9.74 -2.37 -4.79
CA GLN A 127 11.13 -1.94 -4.51
C GLN A 127 11.20 -0.43 -4.23
N PHE A 128 10.51 0.39 -5.02
CA PHE A 128 10.48 1.83 -4.89
C PHE A 128 9.98 2.28 -3.51
N TRP A 129 8.86 1.74 -3.05
CA TRP A 129 8.31 2.08 -1.74
C TRP A 129 9.22 1.61 -0.60
N LYS A 130 9.85 0.44 -0.74
CA LYS A 130 10.84 -0.04 0.23
C LYS A 130 12.05 0.87 0.32
N GLN A 131 12.63 1.25 -0.82
CA GLN A 131 13.89 2.00 -0.87
C GLN A 131 13.72 3.49 -0.57
N ASN A 132 12.64 4.11 -1.07
CA ASN A 132 12.47 5.56 -0.98
C ASN A 132 11.68 6.01 0.26
N TYR A 133 10.80 5.15 0.75
CA TYR A 133 9.93 5.46 1.89
C TYR A 133 10.16 4.57 3.11
N HIS A 134 10.99 3.53 2.98
CA HIS A 134 11.30 2.59 4.06
C HIS A 134 10.05 1.90 4.64
N VAL A 135 9.07 1.60 3.80
CA VAL A 135 7.91 0.79 4.18
C VAL A 135 8.40 -0.60 4.62
N ASP A 136 7.89 -1.11 5.74
CA ASP A 136 8.39 -2.32 6.39
C ASP A 136 7.84 -3.61 5.79
N GLY A 137 6.68 -3.53 5.17
CA GLY A 137 6.03 -4.67 4.53
C GLY A 137 4.99 -4.27 3.51
N PHE A 138 4.54 -5.26 2.76
CA PHE A 138 3.52 -5.07 1.73
C PHE A 138 2.47 -6.17 1.81
N HIS A 139 1.21 -5.77 1.65
CA HIS A 139 0.10 -6.66 1.39
C HIS A 139 -0.21 -6.59 -0.09
N ILE A 140 0.15 -7.63 -0.81
CA ILE A 140 0.08 -7.68 -2.28
C ILE A 140 -1.24 -8.31 -2.70
N LEU A 141 -2.01 -7.58 -3.47
CA LEU A 141 -3.36 -7.91 -3.91
C LEU A 141 -3.48 -7.87 -5.43
N GLY A 142 -4.46 -8.56 -5.96
CA GLY A 142 -4.81 -8.55 -7.39
C GLY A 142 -4.11 -9.61 -8.23
N GLU A 143 -4.72 -9.94 -9.37
CA GLU A 143 -4.29 -11.04 -10.25
C GLU A 143 -2.96 -10.77 -10.98
N GLY A 144 -2.60 -9.50 -11.16
CA GLY A 144 -1.33 -9.08 -11.77
C GLY A 144 -0.13 -9.10 -10.82
N ALA A 145 -0.33 -9.54 -9.56
CA ALA A 145 0.70 -9.56 -8.55
C ALA A 145 1.83 -10.56 -8.88
N PRO A 146 3.09 -10.11 -9.09
CA PRO A 146 4.19 -10.99 -9.48
C PRO A 146 4.87 -11.61 -8.25
N LEU A 147 4.12 -12.36 -7.44
CA LEU A 147 4.59 -12.91 -6.16
C LEU A 147 5.90 -13.69 -6.29
N ASN A 148 6.05 -14.49 -7.35
CA ASN A 148 7.28 -15.26 -7.59
C ASN A 148 8.51 -14.38 -7.80
N LEU A 149 8.35 -13.19 -8.40
CA LEU A 149 9.44 -12.23 -8.57
C LEU A 149 9.73 -11.50 -7.26
N ILE A 150 8.69 -11.03 -6.58
CA ILE A 150 8.78 -10.32 -5.29
C ILE A 150 9.50 -11.18 -4.24
N MET A 151 9.12 -12.47 -4.13
CA MET A 151 9.69 -13.37 -3.13
C MET A 151 11.14 -13.79 -3.38
N LYS A 152 11.61 -13.68 -4.62
CA LYS A 152 13.00 -14.00 -5.00
C LYS A 152 13.90 -12.76 -5.07
N ASP A 153 13.34 -11.59 -4.89
CA ASP A 153 14.06 -10.33 -5.04
C ASP A 153 14.95 -10.04 -3.83
N GLY A 154 16.24 -9.81 -4.07
CA GLY A 154 17.23 -9.56 -3.03
C GLY A 154 17.03 -8.22 -2.30
N LEU A 155 16.47 -7.20 -2.97
CA LEU A 155 16.18 -5.90 -2.34
C LEU A 155 15.01 -5.98 -1.36
N LEU A 156 14.14 -6.96 -1.55
CA LEU A 156 12.99 -7.22 -0.68
C LEU A 156 13.28 -8.30 0.37
N ALA A 157 14.51 -8.81 0.44
CA ALA A 157 14.91 -9.78 1.46
C ALA A 157 14.66 -9.18 2.87
N GLY A 158 13.99 -9.95 3.73
CA GLY A 158 13.61 -9.51 5.08
C GLY A 158 12.41 -8.56 5.14
N THR A 159 11.83 -8.15 3.99
CA THR A 159 10.58 -7.39 3.95
C THR A 159 9.39 -8.33 4.23
N LYS A 160 8.47 -7.89 5.07
CA LYS A 160 7.24 -8.66 5.34
C LYS A 160 6.33 -8.60 4.10
N ILE A 161 6.01 -9.75 3.53
CA ILE A 161 5.09 -9.87 2.39
C ILE A 161 3.89 -10.69 2.81
N MET A 162 2.72 -10.11 2.64
CA MET A 162 1.42 -10.78 2.74
C MET A 162 0.79 -10.80 1.35
N ALA A 163 0.11 -11.86 1.00
CA ALA A 163 -0.58 -11.96 -0.28
C ALA A 163 -1.75 -12.94 -0.20
N GLU A 164 -2.82 -12.62 -0.89
CA GLU A 164 -3.93 -13.55 -1.09
C GLU A 164 -3.54 -14.63 -2.12
N GLY A 165 -4.00 -15.86 -1.90
CA GLY A 165 -3.75 -16.96 -2.85
C GLY A 165 -2.30 -17.44 -2.93
N MET A 166 -1.45 -17.13 -1.96
CA MET A 166 -0.08 -17.62 -1.92
C MET A 166 -0.06 -19.16 -1.77
N ASP A 167 0.52 -19.85 -2.76
CA ASP A 167 0.78 -21.30 -2.63
C ASP A 167 1.92 -21.53 -1.61
N THR A 168 1.53 -21.69 -0.35
CA THR A 168 2.49 -21.96 0.72
C THR A 168 3.21 -23.30 0.54
N ALA A 169 2.62 -24.26 -0.18
CA ALA A 169 3.28 -25.54 -0.47
C ALA A 169 4.49 -25.35 -1.38
N ALA A 170 4.47 -24.36 -2.29
CA ALA A 170 5.62 -24.03 -3.13
C ALA A 170 6.81 -23.50 -2.33
N LEU A 171 6.57 -22.85 -1.19
CA LEU A 171 7.63 -22.33 -0.31
C LEU A 171 8.40 -23.44 0.41
N TYR A 172 7.75 -24.56 0.66
CA TYR A 172 8.36 -25.70 1.38
C TYR A 172 8.99 -26.73 0.45
N LYS A 173 8.62 -26.78 -0.84
CA LYS A 173 9.18 -27.73 -1.81
C LYS A 173 10.70 -27.61 -2.01
N ASN A 174 11.30 -26.48 -1.69
CA ASN A 174 12.74 -26.24 -1.84
C ASN A 174 13.56 -26.38 -0.54
N ARG A 175 12.95 -26.69 0.59
CA ARG A 175 13.69 -27.11 1.77
C ARG A 175 14.05 -28.59 1.62
N ARG A 176 15.25 -28.88 1.13
CA ARG A 176 15.83 -30.22 1.28
C ARG A 176 15.84 -30.54 2.77
N PRO A 177 15.27 -31.67 3.22
CA PRO A 177 15.44 -32.10 4.61
C PRO A 177 16.95 -32.25 4.83
N GLY A 178 17.48 -31.47 5.78
CA GLY A 178 18.87 -31.59 6.19
C GLY A 178 19.10 -33.03 6.62
N LYS A 179 20.04 -33.74 5.98
CA LYS A 179 20.53 -35.00 6.51
C LYS A 179 21.06 -34.73 7.91
N ARG A 180 20.42 -35.36 8.90
CA ARG A 180 20.99 -35.51 10.24
C ARG A 180 22.16 -36.46 10.19
#